data_9939156a4ce46eaf30d9e6979f727887
#
_entry.id   9939156a4ce46eaf30d9e6979f727887
#
_cell.length_a   1.000
_cell.length_b   1.000
_cell.length_c   1.000
_cell.angle_alpha   90.00
_cell.angle_beta   90.00
_cell.angle_gamma   90.00
#
_symmetry.space_group_name_H-M   'P 1'
#
loop_
_entity.id
_entity.type
_entity.pdbx_description
1 polymer ?
#
loop_
_entity_poly.entity_id
_entity_poly.type
_entity_poly.pdbx_seq_one_letter_code
_entity_poly.pdbx_strand_id
1 'polypeptide(L)'
;EVYQPMSFDAIKIGLASPEKIREWSTRGNDPKSGEVTKPETINYRTLKPETDGLFCERIFGPSKDWECHCGKYKKIRYKGIICNVCGVEITKSSVRRERMGRIELAAPVSHIWYFKGIPSRMGLILDLSPKMLEKVLYFANYIVLDPGETNLEYKQVLTEKEYQDARESFGPTFRVGMRAEAIKELLQAIDL
;
A
#
# COMPACT_ATOMS: atom_id res chain seq x y z
N GLU A 1 36.57 2.20 3.10
CA GLU A 1 35.69 2.25 4.30
C GLU A 1 35.57 0.84 4.85
N VAL A 2 36.07 0.62 6.08
CA VAL A 2 35.95 -0.65 6.80
C VAL A 2 34.49 -0.80 7.19
N TYR A 3 33.82 -1.83 6.71
CA TYR A 3 32.48 -2.20 7.12
C TYR A 3 32.52 -2.54 8.62
N GLN A 4 32.06 -1.64 9.45
CA GLN A 4 31.83 -1.96 10.86
C GLN A 4 30.47 -2.66 10.97
N PRO A 5 30.44 -3.92 11.39
CA PRO A 5 29.15 -4.58 11.65
C PRO A 5 28.45 -3.81 12.77
N MET A 6 27.23 -3.37 12.52
CA MET A 6 26.41 -2.79 13.58
C MET A 6 26.15 -3.88 14.63
N SER A 7 26.70 -3.70 15.83
CA SER A 7 26.35 -4.54 16.96
C SER A 7 25.00 -4.07 17.52
N PHE A 8 24.09 -4.99 17.78
CA PHE A 8 22.81 -4.73 18.41
C PHE A 8 22.51 -5.81 19.44
N ASP A 9 21.83 -5.44 20.53
CA ASP A 9 21.51 -6.36 21.63
C ASP A 9 20.17 -7.06 21.38
N ALA A 10 19.27 -6.46 20.61
CA ALA A 10 17.96 -7.03 20.32
C ALA A 10 17.41 -6.55 18.95
N ILE A 11 16.54 -7.38 18.38
CA ILE A 11 15.75 -7.06 17.18
C ILE A 11 14.27 -7.03 17.58
N LYS A 12 13.58 -5.93 17.26
CA LYS A 12 12.12 -5.82 17.42
C LYS A 12 11.47 -5.86 16.05
N ILE A 13 10.56 -6.84 15.87
CA ILE A 13 9.77 -6.99 14.64
C ILE A 13 8.36 -6.46 14.92
N GLY A 14 7.85 -5.62 14.03
CA GLY A 14 6.51 -5.05 14.10
C GLY A 14 5.96 -4.74 12.73
N LEU A 15 4.71 -4.28 12.69
CA LEU A 15 4.07 -3.80 11.46
C LEU A 15 4.44 -2.35 11.21
N ALA A 16 4.68 -2.01 9.94
CA ALA A 16 4.79 -0.63 9.50
C ALA A 16 3.41 -0.10 9.09
N SER A 17 3.02 1.05 9.64
CA SER A 17 1.82 1.74 9.19
C SER A 17 2.02 2.33 7.78
N PRO A 18 0.93 2.63 7.03
CA PRO A 18 1.03 3.34 5.75
C PRO A 18 1.80 4.66 5.84
N GLU A 19 1.61 5.41 6.92
CA GLU A 19 2.32 6.67 7.19
C GLU A 19 3.81 6.44 7.34
N LYS A 20 4.22 5.36 8.04
CA LYS A 20 5.62 5.00 8.20
C LYS A 20 6.28 4.61 6.89
N ILE A 21 5.56 3.89 6.03
CA ILE A 21 6.02 3.53 4.68
C ILE A 21 6.17 4.79 3.81
N ARG A 22 5.24 5.73 3.89
CA ARG A 22 5.36 7.03 3.21
C ARG A 22 6.58 7.80 3.70
N GLU A 23 6.80 7.88 5.00
CA GLU A 23 7.98 8.51 5.59
C GLU A 23 9.28 7.89 5.04
N TRP A 24 9.40 6.57 5.06
CA TRP A 24 10.60 5.87 4.58
C TRP A 24 10.84 6.02 3.08
N SER A 25 9.79 6.12 2.29
CA SER A 25 9.90 6.27 0.84
C SER A 25 10.11 7.70 0.38
N THR A 26 9.75 8.69 1.18
CA THR A 26 9.86 10.11 0.84
C THR A 26 11.30 10.59 1.01
N ARG A 27 11.79 11.34 0.05
CA ARG A 27 13.12 11.97 0.07
C ARG A 27 13.01 13.48 -0.13
N GLY A 28 13.73 14.22 0.69
CA GLY A 28 13.68 15.68 0.69
C GLY A 28 12.28 16.20 1.04
N ASN A 29 11.91 17.33 0.47
CA ASN A 29 10.66 18.02 0.77
C ASN A 29 9.52 17.67 -0.20
N ASP A 30 9.76 16.79 -1.18
CA ASP A 30 8.74 16.39 -2.15
C ASP A 30 8.03 15.11 -1.67
N PRO A 31 6.76 15.20 -1.25
CA PRO A 31 6.01 14.03 -0.76
C PRO A 31 5.80 12.96 -1.84
N LYS A 32 5.95 13.31 -3.13
CA LYS A 32 5.82 12.35 -4.25
C LYS A 32 7.14 11.70 -4.65
N SER A 33 8.24 12.04 -4.03
CA SER A 33 9.59 11.60 -4.45
C SER A 33 9.79 10.09 -4.49
N GLY A 34 9.07 9.34 -3.68
CA GLY A 34 9.16 7.87 -3.60
C GLY A 34 7.96 7.12 -4.17
N GLU A 35 7.04 7.80 -4.84
CA GLU A 35 5.84 7.17 -5.38
C GLU A 35 6.08 6.56 -6.75
N VAL A 36 5.73 5.26 -6.89
CA VAL A 36 5.72 4.54 -8.16
C VAL A 36 4.32 4.62 -8.74
N THR A 37 4.17 5.32 -9.87
CA THR A 37 2.86 5.58 -10.48
C THR A 37 2.57 4.75 -11.72
N LYS A 38 3.60 4.09 -12.28
CA LYS A 38 3.49 3.29 -13.50
C LYS A 38 3.90 1.84 -13.27
N PRO A 39 3.23 0.88 -13.94
CA PRO A 39 3.55 -0.53 -13.80
C PRO A 39 4.77 -0.96 -14.63
N GLU A 40 5.29 -0.10 -15.51
CA GLU A 40 6.40 -0.40 -16.40
C GLU A 40 7.68 -0.65 -15.59
N THR A 41 8.51 -1.55 -16.10
CA THR A 41 9.81 -1.90 -15.53
C THR A 41 10.95 -1.26 -16.31
N ILE A 42 11.23 -1.80 -17.48
CA ILE A 42 12.30 -1.34 -18.38
C ILE A 42 11.76 -1.16 -19.80
N ASN A 43 12.40 -0.28 -20.55
CA ASN A 43 12.17 -0.18 -21.99
C ASN A 43 12.86 -1.36 -22.70
N TYR A 44 12.10 -2.16 -23.44
CA TYR A 44 12.62 -3.38 -24.08
C TYR A 44 13.65 -3.11 -25.20
N ARG A 45 13.66 -1.89 -25.77
CA ARG A 45 14.65 -1.49 -26.82
C ARG A 45 15.95 -1.00 -26.21
N THR A 46 15.85 -0.14 -25.20
CA THR A 46 17.03 0.53 -24.60
C THR A 46 17.55 -0.17 -23.38
N LEU A 47 16.79 -1.13 -22.81
CA LEU A 47 17.04 -1.83 -21.55
C LEU A 47 17.22 -0.88 -20.34
N LYS A 48 16.78 0.36 -20.48
CA LYS A 48 16.81 1.35 -19.40
C LYS A 48 15.51 1.34 -18.61
N PRO A 49 15.56 1.60 -17.30
CA PRO A 49 14.37 1.73 -16.48
C PRO A 49 13.44 2.83 -16.97
N GLU A 50 12.15 2.54 -17.02
CA GLU A 50 11.14 3.55 -17.37
C GLU A 50 10.94 4.54 -16.22
N THR A 51 10.68 5.80 -16.57
CA THR A 51 10.43 6.87 -15.60
C THR A 51 9.12 6.62 -14.87
N ASP A 52 9.15 6.80 -13.54
CA ASP A 52 8.03 6.58 -12.61
C ASP A 52 7.55 5.12 -12.52
N GLY A 53 8.28 4.20 -13.11
CA GLY A 53 8.05 2.76 -13.05
C GLY A 53 8.71 2.08 -11.86
N LEU A 54 8.58 0.75 -11.82
CA LEU A 54 9.06 -0.09 -10.73
C LEU A 54 10.58 -0.11 -10.56
N PHE A 55 11.35 0.30 -11.57
CA PHE A 55 12.81 0.42 -11.54
C PHE A 55 13.32 1.84 -11.79
N CYS A 56 12.47 2.84 -11.67
CA CYS A 56 12.77 4.23 -11.96
C CYS A 56 14.07 4.70 -11.27
N GLU A 57 15.00 5.24 -12.04
CA GLU A 57 16.27 5.75 -11.51
C GLU A 57 16.10 7.05 -10.69
N ARG A 58 15.05 7.82 -10.94
CA ARG A 58 14.72 9.00 -10.14
C ARG A 58 14.26 8.61 -8.74
N ILE A 59 13.49 7.53 -8.62
CA ILE A 59 12.96 7.03 -7.34
C ILE A 59 14.04 6.25 -6.58
N PHE A 60 14.69 5.28 -7.23
CA PHE A 60 15.57 4.34 -6.55
C PHE A 60 17.06 4.68 -6.67
N GLY A 61 17.42 5.54 -7.58
CA GLY A 61 18.82 5.90 -7.86
C GLY A 61 19.33 5.36 -9.21
N PRO A 62 20.55 5.77 -9.60
CA PRO A 62 21.12 5.43 -10.88
C PRO A 62 21.43 3.94 -11.02
N SER A 63 21.33 3.41 -12.24
CA SER A 63 21.70 2.02 -12.55
C SER A 63 23.22 1.80 -12.60
N LYS A 64 23.97 2.86 -12.93
CA LYS A 64 25.43 2.84 -12.97
C LYS A 64 25.97 3.89 -12.02
N ASP A 65 27.12 3.59 -11.41
CA ASP A 65 27.79 4.52 -10.49
C ASP A 65 28.09 5.85 -11.16
N TRP A 66 27.67 6.93 -10.50
CA TRP A 66 27.96 8.30 -10.90
C TRP A 66 27.45 8.71 -12.29
N GLU A 67 26.46 8.01 -12.83
CA GLU A 67 25.87 8.29 -14.13
C GLU A 67 24.36 8.53 -13.99
N CYS A 68 23.85 9.63 -14.56
CA CYS A 68 22.41 9.87 -14.61
C CYS A 68 21.77 9.14 -15.80
N HIS A 69 20.44 9.00 -15.76
CA HIS A 69 19.68 8.29 -16.79
C HIS A 69 19.91 8.82 -18.22
N CYS A 70 19.90 10.15 -18.41
CA CYS A 70 20.11 10.79 -19.71
C CYS A 70 21.57 10.83 -20.16
N GLY A 71 22.54 10.48 -19.30
CA GLY A 71 23.96 10.47 -19.61
C GLY A 71 24.64 11.84 -19.61
N LYS A 72 23.94 12.91 -19.19
CA LYS A 72 24.53 14.26 -19.09
C LYS A 72 25.69 14.33 -18.08
N TYR A 73 25.55 13.65 -16.95
CA TYR A 73 26.54 13.56 -15.91
C TYR A 73 27.02 12.11 -15.78
N LYS A 74 28.35 11.89 -15.81
CA LYS A 74 28.98 10.55 -15.83
C LYS A 74 30.21 10.42 -14.92
N LYS A 75 30.47 11.38 -14.06
CA LYS A 75 31.70 11.39 -13.25
C LYS A 75 31.41 11.67 -11.78
N ILE A 76 32.25 11.10 -10.91
CA ILE A 76 32.20 11.26 -9.44
C ILE A 76 32.23 12.72 -8.97
N ARG A 77 32.85 13.62 -9.72
CA ARG A 77 32.90 15.06 -9.38
C ARG A 77 31.52 15.71 -9.25
N TYR A 78 30.49 15.07 -9.83
CA TYR A 78 29.10 15.54 -9.78
C TYR A 78 28.30 14.89 -8.65
N LYS A 79 28.97 14.19 -7.72
CA LYS A 79 28.33 13.53 -6.57
C LYS A 79 27.31 14.44 -5.87
N GLY A 80 26.11 13.93 -5.62
CA GLY A 80 25.04 14.62 -4.90
C GLY A 80 24.23 15.63 -5.74
N ILE A 81 24.61 15.87 -7.00
CA ILE A 81 23.85 16.74 -7.89
C ILE A 81 22.65 15.97 -8.43
N ILE A 82 21.49 16.60 -8.45
CA ILE A 82 20.29 16.10 -9.13
C ILE A 82 20.32 16.61 -10.57
N CYS A 83 20.27 15.71 -11.54
CA CYS A 83 20.28 16.07 -12.95
C CYS A 83 19.05 16.91 -13.29
N ASN A 84 19.28 18.11 -13.86
CA ASN A 84 18.21 19.03 -14.25
C ASN A 84 17.39 18.57 -15.47
N VAL A 85 17.83 17.52 -16.17
CA VAL A 85 17.13 16.95 -17.35
C VAL A 85 16.29 15.74 -16.96
N CYS A 86 16.88 14.75 -16.27
CA CYS A 86 16.20 13.48 -15.95
C CYS A 86 15.84 13.34 -14.45
N GLY A 87 16.23 14.27 -13.58
CA GLY A 87 15.91 14.25 -12.16
C GLY A 87 16.62 13.17 -11.35
N VAL A 88 17.58 12.45 -11.94
CA VAL A 88 18.33 11.40 -11.24
C VAL A 88 19.48 11.99 -10.46
N GLU A 89 19.60 11.60 -9.20
CA GLU A 89 20.71 11.97 -8.33
C GLU A 89 21.99 11.23 -8.73
N ILE A 90 23.11 11.94 -8.78
CA ILE A 90 24.42 11.36 -9.12
C ILE A 90 25.03 10.75 -7.86
N THR A 91 24.88 9.44 -7.72
CA THR A 91 25.36 8.67 -6.56
C THR A 91 25.79 7.26 -6.99
N LYS A 92 26.21 6.44 -6.04
CA LYS A 92 26.51 5.02 -6.31
C LYS A 92 25.23 4.25 -6.60
N SER A 93 25.30 3.27 -7.49
CA SER A 93 24.17 2.38 -7.81
C SER A 93 23.72 1.49 -6.63
N SER A 94 24.59 1.29 -5.63
CA SER A 94 24.27 0.56 -4.40
C SER A 94 23.09 1.12 -3.62
N VAL A 95 22.82 2.43 -3.73
CA VAL A 95 21.66 3.06 -3.09
C VAL A 95 20.32 2.48 -3.55
N ARG A 96 20.27 1.83 -4.71
CA ARG A 96 19.06 1.14 -5.20
C ARG A 96 18.62 -0.03 -4.31
N ARG A 97 19.53 -0.58 -3.52
CA ARG A 97 19.25 -1.65 -2.54
C ARG A 97 18.75 -1.13 -1.20
N GLU A 98 18.93 0.15 -0.93
CA GLU A 98 18.61 0.78 0.34
C GLU A 98 17.34 1.65 0.25
N ARG A 99 17.11 2.28 -0.91
CA ARG A 99 15.99 3.20 -1.10
C ARG A 99 14.68 2.45 -1.26
N MET A 100 13.69 2.86 -0.49
CA MET A 100 12.32 2.38 -0.61
C MET A 100 11.51 3.28 -1.54
N GLY A 101 10.64 2.66 -2.32
CA GLY A 101 9.54 3.32 -3.01
C GLY A 101 8.21 2.80 -2.45
N ARG A 102 7.11 3.43 -2.83
CA ARG A 102 5.77 3.01 -2.45
C ARG A 102 4.83 3.05 -3.64
N ILE A 103 3.78 2.27 -3.54
CA ILE A 103 2.63 2.30 -4.44
C ILE A 103 1.43 2.68 -3.59
N GLU A 104 0.77 3.81 -3.90
CA GLU A 104 -0.47 4.19 -3.24
C GLU A 104 -1.61 3.33 -3.80
N LEU A 105 -2.31 2.65 -2.92
CA LEU A 105 -3.45 1.83 -3.30
C LEU A 105 -4.71 2.69 -3.46
N ALA A 106 -5.54 2.40 -4.46
CA ALA A 106 -6.82 3.08 -4.67
C ALA A 106 -7.85 2.78 -3.57
N ALA A 107 -7.74 1.62 -2.94
CA ALA A 107 -8.61 1.17 -1.86
C ALA A 107 -7.80 0.41 -0.80
N PRO A 108 -8.23 0.39 0.46
CA PRO A 108 -7.56 -0.36 1.51
C PRO A 108 -7.60 -1.87 1.21
N VAL A 109 -6.60 -2.59 1.69
CA VAL A 109 -6.47 -4.05 1.59
C VAL A 109 -6.28 -4.64 2.98
N SER A 110 -6.96 -5.73 3.27
CA SER A 110 -6.83 -6.44 4.55
C SER A 110 -5.53 -7.22 4.63
N HIS A 111 -4.84 -7.11 5.76
CA HIS A 111 -3.61 -7.85 5.99
C HIS A 111 -3.93 -9.33 6.25
N ILE A 112 -3.30 -10.20 5.49
CA ILE A 112 -3.58 -11.65 5.50
C ILE A 112 -3.31 -12.32 6.85
N TRP A 113 -2.37 -11.83 7.65
CA TRP A 113 -2.07 -12.38 8.99
C TRP A 113 -3.25 -12.26 9.95
N TYR A 114 -4.05 -11.21 9.82
CA TYR A 114 -5.22 -10.98 10.68
C TYR A 114 -6.49 -11.61 10.13
N PHE A 115 -6.52 -11.86 8.82
CA PHE A 115 -7.65 -12.47 8.15
C PHE A 115 -7.56 -14.00 8.12
N LYS A 116 -6.48 -14.58 7.60
CA LYS A 116 -6.31 -16.04 7.40
C LYS A 116 -5.58 -16.75 8.54
N GLY A 117 -5.26 -16.08 9.63
CA GLY A 117 -4.75 -16.73 10.83
C GLY A 117 -5.78 -17.72 11.44
N ILE A 118 -5.30 -18.71 12.15
CA ILE A 118 -6.16 -19.63 12.93
C ILE A 118 -5.84 -19.44 14.40
N PRO A 119 -6.75 -18.85 15.21
CA PRO A 119 -8.03 -18.24 14.80
C PRO A 119 -7.86 -16.90 14.07
N SER A 120 -8.84 -16.52 13.23
CA SER A 120 -8.85 -15.22 12.56
C SER A 120 -9.00 -14.09 13.56
N ARG A 121 -8.00 -13.23 13.68
CA ARG A 121 -8.03 -12.10 14.62
C ARG A 121 -9.14 -11.10 14.28
N MET A 122 -9.30 -10.78 13.00
CA MET A 122 -10.39 -9.91 12.53
C MET A 122 -11.76 -10.53 12.77
N GLY A 123 -11.91 -11.83 12.52
CA GLY A 123 -13.14 -12.55 12.78
C GLY A 123 -13.53 -12.53 14.26
N LEU A 124 -12.58 -12.75 15.17
CA LEU A 124 -12.83 -12.71 16.62
C LEU A 124 -13.25 -11.31 17.10
N ILE A 125 -12.54 -10.26 16.68
CA ILE A 125 -12.83 -8.89 17.11
C ILE A 125 -14.19 -8.42 16.58
N LEU A 126 -14.53 -8.78 15.34
CA LEU A 126 -15.78 -8.38 14.69
C LEU A 126 -16.96 -9.30 15.02
N ASP A 127 -16.71 -10.43 15.69
CA ASP A 127 -17.67 -11.50 15.88
C ASP A 127 -18.26 -12.02 14.57
N LEU A 128 -17.38 -12.21 13.58
CA LEU A 128 -17.72 -12.72 12.25
C LEU A 128 -17.03 -14.06 11.99
N SER A 129 -17.77 -15.03 11.48
CA SER A 129 -17.14 -16.27 11.05
C SER A 129 -16.14 -16.02 9.90
N PRO A 130 -15.03 -16.77 9.85
CA PRO A 130 -14.03 -16.62 8.77
C PRO A 130 -14.65 -16.71 7.36
N LYS A 131 -15.68 -17.54 7.19
CA LYS A 131 -16.41 -17.72 5.92
C LYS A 131 -17.22 -16.48 5.54
N MET A 132 -17.87 -15.84 6.52
CA MET A 132 -18.61 -14.59 6.30
C MET A 132 -17.65 -13.45 5.96
N LEU A 133 -16.57 -13.33 6.73
CA LEU A 133 -15.53 -12.35 6.49
C LEU A 133 -14.90 -12.49 5.09
N GLU A 134 -14.64 -13.73 4.66
CA GLU A 134 -14.11 -14.01 3.34
C GLU A 134 -15.08 -13.55 2.23
N LYS A 135 -16.37 -13.82 2.36
CA LYS A 135 -17.38 -13.40 1.38
C LYS A 135 -17.44 -11.87 1.23
N VAL A 136 -17.31 -11.13 2.33
CA VAL A 136 -17.31 -9.67 2.30
C VAL A 136 -16.03 -9.13 1.65
N LEU A 137 -14.86 -9.65 2.03
CA LEU A 137 -13.57 -9.21 1.53
C LEU A 137 -13.37 -9.50 0.03
N TYR A 138 -13.90 -10.62 -0.47
CA TYR A 138 -13.76 -11.04 -1.86
C TYR A 138 -14.96 -10.69 -2.76
N PHE A 139 -15.72 -9.66 -2.42
CA PHE A 139 -16.79 -9.07 -3.25
C PHE A 139 -18.01 -9.96 -3.49
N ALA A 140 -18.21 -10.98 -2.70
CA ALA A 140 -19.34 -11.87 -2.88
C ALA A 140 -20.62 -11.37 -2.17
N ASN A 141 -20.44 -10.64 -1.06
CA ASN A 141 -21.53 -10.23 -0.18
C ASN A 141 -21.34 -8.80 0.36
N TYR A 142 -22.45 -8.18 0.71
CA TYR A 142 -22.49 -6.92 1.46
C TYR A 142 -22.51 -7.19 2.96
N ILE A 143 -22.07 -6.21 3.74
CA ILE A 143 -22.22 -6.21 5.20
C ILE A 143 -22.92 -4.93 5.63
N VAL A 144 -23.89 -5.06 6.55
CA VAL A 144 -24.64 -3.91 7.08
C VAL A 144 -23.76 -3.14 8.04
N LEU A 145 -23.49 -1.88 7.71
CA LEU A 145 -22.73 -0.92 8.52
C LEU A 145 -23.64 -0.11 9.44
N ASP A 146 -24.82 0.21 8.97
CA ASP A 146 -25.86 0.91 9.73
C ASP A 146 -27.23 0.37 9.30
N PRO A 147 -27.97 -0.29 10.19
CA PRO A 147 -29.28 -0.83 9.87
C PRO A 147 -30.37 0.24 9.72
N GLY A 148 -30.16 1.47 10.24
CA GLY A 148 -31.16 2.52 10.20
C GLY A 148 -32.49 2.09 10.79
N GLU A 149 -33.60 2.48 10.13
CA GLU A 149 -34.98 2.13 10.53
C GLU A 149 -35.48 0.85 9.80
N THR A 150 -34.62 -0.14 9.62
CA THR A 150 -34.95 -1.38 8.93
C THR A 150 -34.97 -2.58 9.89
N ASN A 151 -35.42 -3.73 9.41
CA ASN A 151 -35.37 -4.99 10.14
C ASN A 151 -34.02 -5.73 10.00
N LEU A 152 -33.02 -5.08 9.41
CA LEU A 152 -31.67 -5.63 9.25
C LEU A 152 -30.90 -5.52 10.58
N GLU A 153 -29.99 -6.46 10.79
CA GLU A 153 -29.10 -6.44 11.94
C GLU A 153 -27.75 -5.82 11.60
N TYR A 154 -27.14 -5.14 12.57
CA TYR A 154 -25.76 -4.62 12.45
C TYR A 154 -24.79 -5.78 12.18
N LYS A 155 -23.88 -5.61 11.23
CA LYS A 155 -22.95 -6.64 10.72
C LYS A 155 -23.61 -7.83 10.01
N GLN A 156 -24.91 -7.79 9.71
CA GLN A 156 -25.55 -8.81 8.88
C GLN A 156 -24.92 -8.87 7.50
N VAL A 157 -24.63 -10.08 7.03
CA VAL A 157 -24.05 -10.30 5.69
C VAL A 157 -25.17 -10.63 4.71
N LEU A 158 -25.31 -9.79 3.69
CA LEU A 158 -26.36 -9.89 2.68
C LEU A 158 -25.78 -10.36 1.35
N THR A 159 -26.51 -11.20 0.66
CA THR A 159 -26.26 -11.50 -0.76
C THR A 159 -26.70 -10.32 -1.63
N GLU A 160 -26.29 -10.30 -2.89
CA GLU A 160 -26.73 -9.27 -3.86
C GLU A 160 -28.26 -9.19 -3.94
N LYS A 161 -28.95 -10.33 -3.97
CA LYS A 161 -30.41 -10.39 -4.02
C LYS A 161 -31.04 -9.80 -2.77
N GLU A 162 -30.61 -10.24 -1.59
CA GLU A 162 -31.12 -9.72 -0.31
C GLU A 162 -30.89 -8.21 -0.16
N TYR A 163 -29.75 -7.71 -0.67
CA TYR A 163 -29.48 -6.28 -0.71
C TYR A 163 -30.46 -5.53 -1.62
N GLN A 164 -30.75 -6.05 -2.82
CA GLN A 164 -31.71 -5.44 -3.74
C GLN A 164 -33.13 -5.46 -3.15
N ASP A 165 -33.56 -6.60 -2.61
CA ASP A 165 -34.88 -6.74 -1.96
C ASP A 165 -35.04 -5.74 -0.77
N ALA A 166 -33.96 -5.60 0.03
CA ALA A 166 -33.95 -4.65 1.13
C ALA A 166 -34.01 -3.18 0.63
N ARG A 167 -33.29 -2.89 -0.45
CA ARG A 167 -33.26 -1.55 -1.04
C ARG A 167 -34.61 -1.15 -1.67
N GLU A 168 -35.30 -2.11 -2.26
CA GLU A 168 -36.67 -1.90 -2.77
C GLU A 168 -37.68 -1.67 -1.64
N SER A 169 -37.52 -2.40 -0.53
CA SER A 169 -38.45 -2.34 0.60
C SER A 169 -38.25 -1.10 1.48
N PHE A 170 -37.01 -0.72 1.75
CA PHE A 170 -36.65 0.32 2.74
C PHE A 170 -36.01 1.57 2.13
N GLY A 171 -35.69 1.55 0.82
CA GLY A 171 -35.03 2.68 0.17
C GLY A 171 -33.61 2.94 0.70
N PRO A 172 -33.16 4.21 0.82
CA PRO A 172 -31.81 4.56 1.24
C PRO A 172 -31.65 4.73 2.76
N THR A 173 -32.50 4.16 3.58
CA THR A 173 -32.54 4.37 5.03
C THR A 173 -31.48 3.58 5.80
N PHE A 174 -30.78 2.66 5.16
CA PHE A 174 -29.73 1.85 5.74
C PHE A 174 -28.44 1.95 4.93
N ARG A 175 -27.32 1.59 5.54
CA ARG A 175 -26.00 1.64 4.91
C ARG A 175 -25.31 0.29 4.94
N VAL A 176 -24.85 -0.12 3.78
CA VAL A 176 -24.04 -1.34 3.62
C VAL A 176 -22.68 -0.99 3.00
N GLY A 177 -21.76 -1.89 3.19
CA GLY A 177 -20.44 -1.83 2.55
C GLY A 177 -19.99 -3.21 2.08
N MET A 178 -18.92 -3.23 1.32
CA MET A 178 -18.23 -4.46 0.92
C MET A 178 -16.73 -4.22 0.92
N ARG A 179 -15.94 -5.27 0.76
CA ARG A 179 -14.48 -5.22 0.69
C ARG A 179 -13.83 -4.84 2.02
N ALA A 180 -12.53 -4.59 1.94
CA ALA A 180 -11.73 -4.17 3.07
C ALA A 180 -12.12 -2.79 3.63
N GLU A 181 -12.74 -1.92 2.83
CA GLU A 181 -13.23 -0.61 3.29
C GLU A 181 -14.31 -0.77 4.37
N ALA A 182 -15.29 -1.63 4.14
CA ALA A 182 -16.34 -1.91 5.11
C ALA A 182 -15.77 -2.53 6.39
N ILE A 183 -14.86 -3.47 6.26
CA ILE A 183 -14.20 -4.09 7.42
C ILE A 183 -13.35 -3.09 8.19
N LYS A 184 -12.66 -2.18 7.49
CA LYS A 184 -11.90 -1.09 8.13
C LYS A 184 -12.82 -0.17 8.93
N GLU A 185 -13.96 0.22 8.38
CA GLU A 185 -14.94 1.05 9.09
C GLU A 185 -15.48 0.37 10.34
N LEU A 186 -15.83 -0.92 10.24
CA LEU A 186 -16.28 -1.70 11.40
C LEU A 186 -15.21 -1.81 12.50
N LEU A 187 -13.94 -1.99 12.11
CA LEU A 187 -12.83 -2.02 13.07
C LEU A 187 -12.58 -0.66 13.72
N GLN A 188 -12.73 0.43 12.97
CA GLN A 188 -12.57 1.80 13.49
C GLN A 188 -13.70 2.22 14.42
N ALA A 189 -14.88 1.62 14.29
CA ALA A 189 -16.02 1.87 15.16
C ALA A 189 -15.96 1.15 16.52
N ILE A 190 -14.95 0.29 16.74
CA ILE A 190 -14.79 -0.40 18.02
C ILE A 190 -14.10 0.55 19.00
N ASP A 191 -14.75 0.80 20.13
CA ASP A 191 -14.17 1.47 21.28
C ASP A 191 -13.39 0.45 22.13
N LEU A 192 -12.10 0.72 22.40
CA LEU A 192 -11.16 -0.16 23.11
C LEU A 192 -10.88 0.35 24.52
#